data_27fa8ed76ac171de2e2f0829f351ddfe
#
_entry.id   27fa8ed76ac171de2e2f0829f351ddfe
#
_cell.length_a   1.000
_cell.length_b   1.000
_cell.length_c   1.000
_cell.angle_alpha   90.00
_cell.angle_beta   90.00
_cell.angle_gamma   90.00
#
_symmetry.space_group_name_H-M   'P 1'
#
loop_
_entity.id
_entity.type
_entity.pdbx_description
1 polymer ?
#
loop_
_entity_poly.entity_id
_entity_poly.type
_entity_poly.pdbx_seq_one_letter_code
_entity_poly.pdbx_strand_id
1 'polypeptide(L)'
;MQNIAIIYWSGTGNTEAMAEAVAKGVKQAGAAAELIEASAVDASRLNDYSALAFGCPAMGSEVLEEEVFDPMFTSIESMLQGKKVALFGSYGWGDGTWMEDWQSRCQSDGAVLVADGLTCCEAPDDDALAACCALGEKLAAE
;
A
#
# COMPACT_ATOMS: atom_id res chain seq x y z
N MET A 1 -21.50 1.22 -0.81
CA MET A 1 -20.36 0.49 -0.24
C MET A 1 -19.07 0.94 -0.94
N GLN A 2 -18.02 1.16 -0.20
CA GLN A 2 -16.74 1.50 -0.79
C GLN A 2 -16.05 0.25 -1.32
N ASN A 3 -15.37 0.41 -2.44
CA ASN A 3 -14.46 -0.60 -2.99
C ASN A 3 -13.04 -0.10 -2.82
N ILE A 4 -12.19 -0.91 -2.22
CA ILE A 4 -10.81 -0.54 -1.95
C ILE A 4 -9.88 -1.60 -2.50
N ALA A 5 -8.90 -1.20 -3.30
CA ALA A 5 -7.90 -2.11 -3.82
C ALA A 5 -6.66 -2.05 -2.95
N ILE A 6 -6.11 -3.21 -2.61
CA ILE A 6 -4.83 -3.33 -1.91
C ILE A 6 -3.85 -3.94 -2.91
N ILE A 7 -2.97 -3.09 -3.43
CA ILE A 7 -2.02 -3.44 -4.49
C ILE A 7 -0.64 -3.63 -3.87
N TYR A 8 -0.03 -4.79 -4.09
CA TYR A 8 1.21 -5.12 -3.40
C TYR A 8 2.17 -5.92 -4.27
N TRP A 9 3.44 -5.87 -3.88
CA TRP A 9 4.49 -6.76 -4.37
C TRP A 9 5.16 -7.39 -3.15
N SER A 10 5.45 -8.68 -3.21
CA SER A 10 6.10 -9.37 -2.09
C SER A 10 7.04 -10.44 -2.63
N GLY A 11 8.28 -10.42 -2.14
CA GLY A 11 9.27 -11.42 -2.50
C GLY A 11 9.38 -12.54 -1.47
N THR A 12 9.19 -12.20 -0.19
CA THR A 12 9.37 -13.15 0.92
C THR A 12 8.07 -13.51 1.63
N GLY A 13 6.96 -12.85 1.29
CA GLY A 13 5.68 -13.04 1.96
C GLY A 13 5.41 -12.05 3.08
N ASN A 14 6.38 -11.25 3.49
CA ASN A 14 6.18 -10.29 4.59
C ASN A 14 5.19 -9.20 4.22
N THR A 15 5.39 -8.56 3.08
CA THR A 15 4.49 -7.50 2.60
C THR A 15 3.12 -8.08 2.24
N GLU A 16 3.07 -9.30 1.72
CA GLU A 16 1.81 -9.97 1.45
C GLU A 16 1.00 -10.17 2.75
N ALA A 17 1.64 -10.59 3.83
CA ALA A 17 0.97 -10.74 5.11
C ALA A 17 0.42 -9.40 5.60
N MET A 18 1.16 -8.31 5.41
CA MET A 18 0.68 -6.96 5.71
C MET A 18 -0.53 -6.60 4.85
N ALA A 19 -0.48 -6.91 3.56
CA ALA A 19 -1.58 -6.61 2.63
C ALA A 19 -2.86 -7.34 3.05
N GLU A 20 -2.75 -8.59 3.46
CA GLU A 20 -3.89 -9.36 3.95
C GLU A 20 -4.51 -8.73 5.20
N ALA A 21 -3.67 -8.23 6.11
CA ALA A 21 -4.15 -7.57 7.32
C ALA A 21 -4.84 -6.25 7.02
N VAL A 22 -4.31 -5.47 6.06
CA VAL A 22 -4.98 -4.25 5.61
C VAL A 22 -6.35 -4.58 5.02
N ALA A 23 -6.43 -5.61 4.19
CA ALA A 23 -7.71 -6.04 3.60
C ALA A 23 -8.71 -6.46 4.68
N LYS A 24 -8.24 -7.13 5.72
CA LYS A 24 -9.08 -7.52 6.85
C LYS A 24 -9.69 -6.29 7.54
N GLY A 25 -8.87 -5.26 7.76
CA GLY A 25 -9.35 -4.01 8.36
C GLY A 25 -10.40 -3.33 7.51
N VAL A 26 -10.18 -3.30 6.19
CA VAL A 26 -11.14 -2.73 5.25
C VAL A 26 -12.49 -3.45 5.36
N LYS A 27 -12.47 -4.78 5.38
CA LYS A 27 -13.70 -5.58 5.48
C LYS A 27 -14.40 -5.39 6.82
N GLN A 28 -13.63 -5.30 7.90
CA GLN A 28 -14.20 -5.06 9.24
C GLN A 28 -14.90 -3.71 9.32
N ALA A 29 -14.46 -2.74 8.53
CA ALA A 29 -15.09 -1.42 8.47
C ALA A 29 -16.32 -1.39 7.54
N GLY A 30 -16.66 -2.52 6.92
CA GLY A 30 -17.86 -2.62 6.09
C GLY A 30 -17.65 -2.32 4.62
N ALA A 31 -16.40 -2.17 4.17
CA ALA A 31 -16.08 -1.93 2.76
C ALA A 31 -15.65 -3.23 2.07
N ALA A 32 -15.66 -3.22 0.74
CA ALA A 32 -15.14 -4.32 -0.05
C ALA A 32 -13.64 -4.13 -0.26
N ALA A 33 -12.87 -5.21 -0.14
CA ALA A 33 -11.43 -5.20 -0.34
C ALA A 33 -11.05 -6.17 -1.44
N GLU A 34 -10.16 -5.74 -2.33
CA GLU A 34 -9.62 -6.60 -3.37
C GLU A 34 -8.10 -6.57 -3.28
N LEU A 35 -7.48 -7.74 -3.13
CA LEU A 35 -6.02 -7.88 -3.13
C LEU A 35 -5.55 -8.08 -4.56
N ILE A 36 -4.64 -7.24 -5.01
CA ILE A 36 -4.13 -7.28 -6.38
C ILE A 36 -2.60 -7.25 -6.35
N GLU A 37 -1.98 -8.26 -6.96
CA GLU A 37 -0.52 -8.22 -7.13
C GLU A 37 -0.16 -7.13 -8.13
N ALA A 38 0.99 -6.50 -7.93
CA ALA A 38 1.43 -5.39 -8.78
C ALA A 38 1.47 -5.77 -10.27
N SER A 39 1.81 -7.02 -10.58
CA SER A 39 1.86 -7.51 -11.96
C SER A 39 0.47 -7.66 -12.61
N ALA A 40 -0.59 -7.66 -11.81
CA ALA A 40 -1.96 -7.87 -12.29
C ALA A 40 -2.78 -6.58 -12.32
N VAL A 41 -2.17 -5.43 -12.05
CA VAL A 41 -2.91 -4.16 -12.01
C VAL A 41 -3.37 -3.76 -13.42
N ASP A 42 -4.65 -3.43 -13.51
CA ASP A 42 -5.26 -2.88 -14.72
C ASP A 42 -5.59 -1.41 -14.44
N ALA A 43 -4.82 -0.50 -15.04
CA ALA A 43 -4.98 0.93 -14.80
C ALA A 43 -6.37 1.44 -15.16
N SER A 44 -7.01 0.83 -16.17
CA SER A 44 -8.35 1.25 -16.60
C SER A 44 -9.42 1.01 -15.53
N ARG A 45 -9.14 0.15 -14.54
CA ARG A 45 -10.09 -0.19 -13.48
C ARG A 45 -9.86 0.58 -12.19
N LEU A 46 -8.76 1.33 -12.08
CA LEU A 46 -8.42 1.99 -10.81
C LEU A 46 -9.43 3.06 -10.38
N ASN A 47 -10.13 3.66 -11.33
CA ASN A 47 -11.17 4.64 -11.01
C ASN A 47 -12.40 4.02 -10.36
N ASP A 48 -12.55 2.69 -10.44
CA ASP A 48 -13.67 1.98 -9.82
C ASP A 48 -13.51 1.87 -8.30
N TYR A 49 -12.32 2.15 -7.78
CA TYR A 49 -12.06 2.06 -6.35
C TYR A 49 -12.12 3.44 -5.71
N SER A 50 -12.71 3.51 -4.52
CA SER A 50 -12.82 4.76 -3.78
C SER A 50 -11.51 5.14 -3.07
N ALA A 51 -10.66 4.14 -2.79
CA ALA A 51 -9.37 4.34 -2.16
C ALA A 51 -8.42 3.22 -2.55
N LEU A 52 -7.13 3.48 -2.42
CA LEU A 52 -6.09 2.51 -2.80
C LEU A 52 -5.08 2.36 -1.66
N ALA A 53 -4.66 1.13 -1.40
CA ALA A 53 -3.52 0.86 -0.54
C ALA A 53 -2.42 0.25 -1.39
N PHE A 54 -1.17 0.68 -1.15
CA PHE A 54 -0.02 0.16 -1.87
C PHE A 54 0.98 -0.43 -0.89
N GLY A 55 1.43 -1.64 -1.16
CA GLY A 55 2.43 -2.31 -0.35
C GLY A 55 3.63 -2.74 -1.17
N CYS A 56 4.82 -2.38 -0.70
CA CYS A 56 6.07 -2.75 -1.36
C CYS A 56 7.20 -2.72 -0.33
N PRO A 57 8.03 -3.77 -0.26
CA PRO A 57 9.15 -3.77 0.68
C PRO A 57 10.27 -2.85 0.19
N ALA A 58 11.15 -2.45 1.13
CA ALA A 58 12.39 -1.79 0.77
C ALA A 58 13.32 -2.80 0.10
N MET A 59 13.83 -2.46 -1.06
CA MET A 59 14.81 -3.28 -1.77
C MET A 59 16.24 -2.85 -1.40
N GLY A 60 17.23 -3.54 -1.91
CA GLY A 60 18.62 -3.43 -1.46
C GLY A 60 19.22 -2.04 -1.33
N SER A 61 18.76 -1.05 -2.11
CA SER A 61 19.24 0.35 -2.00
C SER A 61 18.19 1.28 -1.41
N GLU A 62 17.29 0.76 -0.59
CA GLU A 62 16.19 1.51 0.00
C GLU A 62 15.33 2.20 -1.05
N VAL A 63 14.91 1.42 -2.06
CA VAL A 63 14.00 1.88 -3.12
C VAL A 63 12.88 0.88 -3.27
N LEU A 64 11.82 1.27 -3.97
CA LEU A 64 10.75 0.35 -4.34
C LEU A 64 11.29 -0.73 -5.27
N GLU A 65 10.62 -1.87 -5.30
CA GLU A 65 11.00 -2.94 -6.22
C GLU A 65 10.95 -2.42 -7.67
N GLU A 66 12.03 -2.60 -8.41
CA GLU A 66 12.27 -1.89 -9.66
C GLU A 66 11.79 -2.60 -10.93
N GLU A 67 11.52 -3.89 -10.86
CA GLU A 67 11.16 -4.66 -12.06
C GLU A 67 9.66 -4.70 -12.34
N VAL A 68 8.84 -4.73 -11.30
CA VAL A 68 7.39 -4.86 -11.42
C VAL A 68 6.67 -3.71 -10.74
N PHE A 69 6.98 -3.45 -9.46
CA PHE A 69 6.21 -2.49 -8.67
C PHE A 69 6.42 -1.06 -9.14
N ASP A 70 7.66 -0.60 -9.23
CA ASP A 70 7.93 0.79 -9.61
C ASP A 70 7.42 1.11 -11.02
N PRO A 71 7.63 0.24 -12.03
CA PRO A 71 7.02 0.50 -13.35
C PRO A 71 5.50 0.56 -13.30
N MET A 72 4.86 -0.32 -12.52
CA MET A 72 3.41 -0.27 -12.35
C MET A 72 2.99 1.05 -11.71
N PHE A 73 3.64 1.42 -10.60
CA PHE A 73 3.30 2.65 -9.88
C PHE A 73 3.48 3.88 -10.76
N THR A 74 4.58 3.94 -11.50
CA THR A 74 4.83 5.02 -12.46
C THR A 74 3.69 5.14 -13.48
N SER A 75 3.17 4.00 -13.95
CA SER A 75 2.12 4.00 -14.95
C SER A 75 0.78 4.54 -14.43
N ILE A 76 0.56 4.52 -13.11
CA ILE A 76 -0.73 4.91 -12.53
C ILE A 76 -0.66 6.19 -11.68
N GLU A 77 0.55 6.76 -11.51
CA GLU A 77 0.72 7.92 -10.63
C GLU A 77 -0.19 9.09 -10.98
N SER A 78 -0.43 9.31 -12.28
CA SER A 78 -1.27 10.42 -12.72
C SER A 78 -2.73 10.27 -12.30
N MET A 79 -3.13 9.08 -11.86
CA MET A 79 -4.50 8.81 -11.44
C MET A 79 -4.72 9.04 -9.94
N LEU A 80 -3.66 9.40 -9.20
CA LEU A 80 -3.72 9.48 -7.74
C LEU A 80 -4.20 10.82 -7.21
N GLN A 81 -4.28 11.84 -8.04
CA GLN A 81 -4.70 13.17 -7.58
C GLN A 81 -6.09 13.13 -6.93
N GLY A 82 -6.17 13.55 -5.69
CA GLY A 82 -7.42 13.57 -4.93
C GLY A 82 -7.86 12.20 -4.39
N LYS A 83 -7.13 11.14 -4.71
CA LYS A 83 -7.46 9.78 -4.29
C LYS A 83 -6.92 9.51 -2.88
N LYS A 84 -7.73 8.89 -2.02
CA LYS A 84 -7.25 8.44 -0.71
C LYS A 84 -6.29 7.27 -0.89
N VAL A 85 -5.12 7.35 -0.27
CA VAL A 85 -4.06 6.36 -0.42
C VAL A 85 -3.47 6.00 0.94
N ALA A 86 -3.12 4.73 1.12
CA ALA A 86 -2.35 4.27 2.26
C ALA A 86 -1.13 3.50 1.73
N LEU A 87 -0.02 3.63 2.43
CA LEU A 87 1.24 2.97 2.05
C LEU A 87 1.70 2.06 3.18
N PHE A 88 2.25 0.90 2.83
CA PHE A 88 2.82 -0.02 3.82
C PHE A 88 3.93 -0.85 3.19
N GLY A 89 4.77 -1.44 4.03
CA GLY A 89 5.82 -2.32 3.55
C GLY A 89 6.76 -2.76 4.66
N SER A 90 7.49 -3.85 4.41
CA SER A 90 8.50 -4.37 5.31
C SER A 90 9.88 -3.98 4.83
N TYR A 91 10.87 -4.01 5.76
CA TYR A 91 12.26 -3.76 5.42
C TYR A 91 13.15 -4.68 6.25
N GLY A 92 14.35 -4.99 5.74
CA GLY A 92 15.31 -5.86 6.44
C GLY A 92 16.43 -5.06 7.11
N TRP A 93 16.78 -3.91 6.54
CA TRP A 93 17.83 -3.02 7.05
C TRP A 93 17.55 -1.61 6.52
N GLY A 94 18.28 -0.65 7.05
CA GLY A 94 18.07 0.74 6.71
C GLY A 94 17.15 1.42 7.72
N ASP A 95 16.77 2.65 7.44
CA ASP A 95 16.06 3.52 8.39
C ASP A 95 14.66 3.94 7.91
N GLY A 96 14.15 3.31 6.86
CA GLY A 96 12.81 3.63 6.35
C GLY A 96 12.79 4.75 5.32
N THR A 97 13.94 5.14 4.80
CA THR A 97 14.03 6.22 3.80
C THR A 97 13.18 5.92 2.58
N TRP A 98 13.08 4.66 2.14
CA TRP A 98 12.26 4.31 0.98
C TRP A 98 10.79 4.71 1.19
N MET A 99 10.30 4.58 2.41
CA MET A 99 8.92 4.95 2.72
C MET A 99 8.73 6.46 2.77
N GLU A 100 9.71 7.18 3.31
CA GLU A 100 9.67 8.64 3.32
C GLU A 100 9.68 9.20 1.90
N ASP A 101 10.53 8.67 1.03
CA ASP A 101 10.58 9.06 -0.38
C ASP A 101 9.27 8.75 -1.08
N TRP A 102 8.69 7.58 -0.79
CA TRP A 102 7.44 7.16 -1.38
C TRP A 102 6.28 8.07 -0.96
N GLN A 103 6.23 8.45 0.32
CA GLN A 103 5.22 9.40 0.79
C GLN A 103 5.34 10.74 0.07
N SER A 104 6.57 11.24 -0.06
CA SER A 104 6.82 12.50 -0.78
C SER A 104 6.38 12.40 -2.23
N ARG A 105 6.66 11.28 -2.87
CA ARG A 105 6.25 11.02 -4.25
C ARG A 105 4.72 11.04 -4.39
N CYS A 106 4.01 10.38 -3.47
CA CYS A 106 2.54 10.39 -3.49
C CYS A 106 1.98 11.78 -3.25
N GLN A 107 2.57 12.55 -2.34
CA GLN A 107 2.14 13.91 -2.09
C GLN A 107 2.34 14.80 -3.31
N SER A 108 3.46 14.62 -4.02
CA SER A 108 3.70 15.33 -5.28
C SER A 108 2.68 14.98 -6.36
N ASP A 109 2.17 13.76 -6.32
CA ASP A 109 1.13 13.29 -7.25
C ASP A 109 -0.26 13.80 -6.87
N GLY A 110 -0.40 14.48 -5.75
CA GLY A 110 -1.70 15.00 -5.29
C GLY A 110 -2.55 13.98 -4.55
N ALA A 111 -2.00 12.83 -4.17
CA ALA A 111 -2.72 11.82 -3.41
C ALA A 111 -2.98 12.30 -1.98
N VAL A 112 -4.09 11.84 -1.40
CA VAL A 112 -4.43 12.14 -0.02
C VAL A 112 -4.02 10.95 0.84
N LEU A 113 -2.89 11.07 1.55
CA LEU A 113 -2.42 10.02 2.45
C LEU A 113 -3.28 10.03 3.71
N VAL A 114 -3.91 8.90 4.02
CA VAL A 114 -4.79 8.81 5.20
C VAL A 114 -4.01 8.68 6.50
N ALA A 115 -2.74 8.30 6.42
CA ALA A 115 -1.83 8.16 7.54
C ALA A 115 -0.40 8.13 7.03
N ASP A 116 0.56 8.21 7.95
CA ASP A 116 1.96 7.98 7.59
C ASP A 116 2.15 6.55 7.07
N GLY A 117 3.12 6.36 6.18
CA GLY A 117 3.43 5.04 5.67
C GLY A 117 3.76 4.07 6.79
N LEU A 118 3.16 2.89 6.76
CA LEU A 118 3.31 1.89 7.80
C LEU A 118 4.46 0.95 7.45
N THR A 119 5.43 0.85 8.35
CA THR A 119 6.61 0.00 8.13
C THR A 119 6.76 -1.03 9.24
N CYS A 120 7.35 -2.18 8.90
CA CYS A 120 7.80 -3.14 9.91
C CYS A 120 9.12 -3.75 9.48
N CYS A 121 9.92 -4.17 10.45
CA CYS A 121 11.22 -4.79 10.18
C CYS A 121 11.01 -6.29 10.02
N GLU A 122 11.37 -6.82 8.86
CA GLU A 122 11.27 -8.24 8.51
C GLU A 122 9.83 -8.75 8.60
N ALA A 123 9.59 -9.92 9.19
CA ALA A 123 8.24 -10.48 9.27
C ALA A 123 7.36 -9.67 10.21
N PRO A 124 6.11 -9.35 9.81
CA PRO A 124 5.22 -8.59 10.70
C PRO A 124 4.81 -9.45 11.90
N ASP A 125 4.95 -8.87 13.10
CA ASP A 125 4.48 -9.48 14.33
C ASP A 125 3.01 -9.12 14.56
N ASP A 126 2.45 -9.55 15.70
CA ASP A 126 1.04 -9.30 15.99
C ASP A 126 0.73 -7.80 16.06
N ASP A 127 1.65 -7.00 16.61
CA ASP A 127 1.46 -5.55 16.68
C ASP A 127 1.47 -4.92 15.29
N ALA A 128 2.37 -5.36 14.41
CA ALA A 128 2.44 -4.86 13.04
C ALA A 128 1.17 -5.24 12.27
N LEU A 129 0.69 -6.47 12.43
CA LEU A 129 -0.54 -6.91 11.76
C LEU A 129 -1.76 -6.14 12.28
N ALA A 130 -1.81 -5.85 13.58
CA ALA A 130 -2.88 -5.03 14.15
C ALA A 130 -2.84 -3.61 13.58
N ALA A 131 -1.63 -3.05 13.40
CA ALA A 131 -1.48 -1.73 12.81
C ALA A 131 -1.92 -1.71 11.34
N CYS A 132 -1.63 -2.78 10.60
CA CYS A 132 -2.10 -2.92 9.22
C CYS A 132 -3.63 -2.96 9.16
N CYS A 133 -4.24 -3.71 10.06
CA CYS A 133 -5.70 -3.78 10.16
C CYS A 133 -6.29 -2.40 10.45
N ALA A 134 -5.71 -1.65 11.40
CA ALA A 134 -6.13 -0.30 11.71
C ALA A 134 -5.97 0.65 10.51
N LEU A 135 -4.90 0.47 9.73
CA LEU A 135 -4.70 1.26 8.51
C LEU A 135 -5.81 1.00 7.50
N GLY A 136 -6.20 -0.26 7.34
CA GLY A 136 -7.32 -0.63 6.46
C GLY A 136 -8.64 -0.01 6.91
N GLU A 137 -8.90 -0.03 8.19
CA GLU A 137 -10.10 0.61 8.75
C GLU A 137 -10.11 2.12 8.49
N LYS A 138 -8.95 2.76 8.64
CA LYS A 138 -8.80 4.18 8.40
C LYS A 138 -9.01 4.53 6.93
N LEU A 139 -8.50 3.69 6.04
CA LEU A 139 -8.65 3.88 4.59
C LEU A 139 -10.12 3.77 4.18
N ALA A 140 -10.88 2.90 4.83
CA ALA A 140 -12.30 2.70 4.56
C ALA A 140 -13.20 3.74 5.24
N ALA A 141 -12.67 4.55 6.14
CA ALA A 141 -13.46 5.59 6.81
C ALA A 141 -13.85 6.69 5.81
N GLU A 142 -15.02 7.23 5.99
CA GLU A 142 -15.53 8.30 5.14
C GLU A 142 -15.05 9.69 5.57
#